data_6964c1737b0e86c8ea992cd7109d0ac6
#
_entry.id   6964c1737b0e86c8ea992cd7109d0ac6
#
_cell.length_a   1.000
_cell.length_b   1.000
_cell.length_c   1.000
_cell.angle_alpha   90.00
_cell.angle_beta   90.00
_cell.angle_gamma   90.00
#
_symmetry.space_group_name_H-M   'P 1'
#
loop_
_entity.id
_entity.type
_entity.pdbx_description
1 polymer ?
#
loop_
_entity_poly.entity_id
_entity_poly.type
_entity_poly.pdbx_seq_one_letter_code
_entity_poly.pdbx_strand_id
1 'polypeptide(L)'
;MKKAIVLTSCLVAYSLNAQSIGNSPYAAYGIGDVKYDNSVDISSMGGISAAYINDFNGKFNFDNPATNQNYGLTSLCIEGTNENNYFSSNYGDMNTKKHSTYLSNIAFAFPITKKLKFGLGYQPYSSKGYTIVHREGASTSHYKLNKFSGSGTVSLVQGAVSYTINPNFSLGFKANYHFGKLTDLEEISYSDAVLINGYSTTNTIKSFNFTTGAVYQKKLKNDRKLTFGATY
;
A
#
# COMPACT_ATOMS: atom_id res chain seq x y z
N MET A 1 -3.73 -35.66 6.84
CA MET A 1 -3.41 -34.56 5.92
C MET A 1 -4.46 -33.45 5.91
N LYS A 2 -5.76 -33.69 5.68
CA LYS A 2 -6.81 -32.63 5.65
C LYS A 2 -6.89 -31.82 6.94
N LYS A 3 -6.78 -32.43 8.13
CA LYS A 3 -6.81 -31.73 9.43
C LYS A 3 -5.58 -30.84 9.67
N ALA A 4 -4.41 -31.23 9.16
CA ALA A 4 -3.19 -30.41 9.25
C ALA A 4 -3.30 -29.16 8.36
N ILE A 5 -3.87 -29.29 7.17
CA ILE A 5 -4.07 -28.14 6.25
C ILE A 5 -5.04 -27.13 6.86
N VAL A 6 -6.12 -27.57 7.50
CA VAL A 6 -7.08 -26.70 8.19
C VAL A 6 -6.43 -26.00 9.39
N LEU A 7 -5.61 -26.71 10.17
CA LEU A 7 -4.90 -26.11 11.30
C LEU A 7 -3.89 -25.06 10.86
N THR A 8 -3.16 -25.33 9.78
CA THR A 8 -2.20 -24.38 9.20
C THR A 8 -2.90 -23.15 8.62
N SER A 9 -4.05 -23.31 7.96
CA SER A 9 -4.83 -22.17 7.44
C SER A 9 -5.42 -21.30 8.56
N CYS A 10 -5.85 -21.89 9.68
CA CYS A 10 -6.30 -21.15 10.85
C CYS A 10 -5.15 -20.36 11.50
N LEU A 11 -3.96 -20.94 11.64
CA LEU A 11 -2.78 -20.25 12.18
C LEU A 11 -2.36 -19.06 11.33
N VAL A 12 -2.41 -19.19 9.99
CA VAL A 12 -2.13 -18.08 9.06
C VAL A 12 -3.19 -16.99 9.19
N ALA A 13 -4.46 -17.33 9.34
CA ALA A 13 -5.54 -16.35 9.52
C ALA A 13 -5.41 -15.55 10.83
N TYR A 14 -4.91 -16.15 11.91
CA TYR A 14 -4.66 -15.45 13.17
C TYR A 14 -3.48 -14.46 13.07
N SER A 15 -2.46 -14.76 12.29
CA SER A 15 -1.30 -13.88 12.12
C SER A 15 -1.61 -12.62 11.29
N LEU A 16 -2.64 -12.64 10.46
CA LEU A 16 -3.02 -11.49 9.62
C LEU A 16 -3.61 -10.31 10.40
N ASN A 17 -4.07 -10.53 11.65
CA ASN A 17 -4.63 -9.45 12.48
C ASN A 17 -3.58 -8.64 13.26
N ALA A 18 -2.31 -9.05 13.25
CA ALA A 18 -1.25 -8.44 14.06
C ALA A 18 -0.37 -7.44 13.28
N GLN A 19 -0.68 -7.17 12.02
CA GLN A 19 0.15 -6.31 11.18
C GLN A 19 -0.22 -4.83 11.36
N SER A 20 0.58 -4.11 12.13
CA SER A 20 0.58 -2.65 12.11
C SER A 20 1.33 -2.18 10.85
N ILE A 21 0.60 -1.68 9.86
CA ILE A 21 1.15 -1.27 8.55
C ILE A 21 1.82 0.11 8.62
N GLY A 22 1.61 0.91 9.65
CA GLY A 22 2.19 2.24 9.76
C GLY A 22 2.57 2.60 11.19
N ASN A 23 3.65 3.33 11.34
CA ASN A 23 4.20 3.77 12.63
C ASN A 23 4.72 5.22 12.56
N SER A 24 4.16 6.04 11.68
CA SER A 24 4.59 7.42 11.51
C SER A 24 3.70 8.38 12.30
N PRO A 25 4.24 9.35 13.06
CA PRO A 25 3.45 10.42 13.68
C PRO A 25 2.75 11.30 12.63
N TYR A 26 3.27 11.37 11.41
CA TYR A 26 2.66 12.11 10.30
C TYR A 26 1.37 11.46 9.80
N ALA A 27 1.13 10.18 10.12
CA ALA A 27 -0.13 9.49 9.83
C ALA A 27 -1.34 10.05 10.60
N ALA A 28 -1.15 11.04 11.49
CA ALA A 28 -2.24 11.73 12.19
C ALA A 28 -3.15 12.53 11.24
N TYR A 29 -2.67 12.89 10.07
CA TYR A 29 -3.41 13.74 9.13
C TYR A 29 -4.07 12.93 8.00
N GLY A 30 -5.27 13.37 7.60
CA GLY A 30 -6.00 12.83 6.44
C GLY A 30 -6.29 11.33 6.56
N ILE A 31 -5.96 10.61 5.51
CA ILE A 31 -6.15 9.13 5.42
C ILE A 31 -4.95 8.34 5.99
N GLY A 32 -4.04 9.03 6.66
CA GLY A 32 -2.83 8.42 7.21
C GLY A 32 -1.68 8.40 6.22
N ASP A 33 -0.73 7.51 6.47
CA ASP A 33 0.47 7.33 5.68
C ASP A 33 0.16 6.52 4.42
N VAL A 34 0.28 7.15 3.26
CA VAL A 34 -0.03 6.51 1.97
C VAL A 34 1.13 5.61 1.55
N LYS A 35 0.82 4.38 1.22
CA LYS A 35 1.78 3.39 0.74
C LYS A 35 1.76 3.37 -0.79
N TYR A 36 2.88 3.75 -1.39
CA TYR A 36 3.08 3.68 -2.84
C TYR A 36 3.74 2.35 -3.24
N ASP A 37 3.38 1.29 -2.51
CA ASP A 37 3.96 -0.02 -2.71
C ASP A 37 3.35 -0.69 -3.93
N ASN A 38 3.91 -0.38 -5.06
CA ASN A 38 3.76 -1.18 -6.25
C ASN A 38 4.62 -2.46 -6.15
N SER A 39 4.73 -3.22 -7.20
CA SER A 39 5.66 -4.36 -7.19
C SER A 39 7.07 -3.90 -6.77
N VAL A 40 7.80 -4.77 -6.11
CA VAL A 40 9.17 -4.49 -5.63
C VAL A 40 10.08 -3.96 -6.74
N ASP A 41 9.89 -4.41 -7.97
CA ASP A 41 10.64 -3.96 -9.14
C ASP A 41 10.42 -2.46 -9.41
N ILE A 42 9.16 -2.01 -9.37
CA ILE A 42 8.78 -0.62 -9.61
C ILE A 42 9.24 0.25 -8.44
N SER A 43 9.04 -0.21 -7.21
CA SER A 43 9.50 0.49 -6.00
C SER A 43 11.02 0.68 -6.00
N SER A 44 11.81 -0.33 -6.44
CA SER A 44 13.26 -0.23 -6.53
C SER A 44 13.75 0.75 -7.58
N MET A 45 12.92 1.07 -8.56
CA MET A 45 13.18 2.11 -9.59
C MET A 45 12.63 3.49 -9.21
N GLY A 46 12.23 3.69 -7.95
CA GLY A 46 11.64 4.95 -7.49
C GLY A 46 10.21 5.19 -7.98
N GLY A 47 9.46 4.13 -8.31
CA GLY A 47 8.06 4.22 -8.71
C GLY A 47 7.84 4.54 -10.21
N ILE A 48 8.89 4.56 -11.03
CA ILE A 48 8.78 4.85 -12.46
C ILE A 48 8.23 3.61 -13.19
N SER A 49 6.96 3.68 -13.59
CA SER A 49 6.24 2.55 -14.15
C SER A 49 5.53 2.83 -15.47
N ALA A 50 5.33 4.10 -15.82
CA ALA A 50 4.48 4.51 -16.95
C ALA A 50 4.91 3.92 -18.30
N ALA A 51 6.23 3.79 -18.54
CA ALA A 51 6.80 3.24 -19.77
C ALA A 51 7.57 1.93 -19.53
N TYR A 52 7.46 1.34 -18.32
CA TYR A 52 8.20 0.15 -17.94
C TYR A 52 7.55 -1.11 -18.49
N ILE A 53 8.14 -1.71 -19.51
CA ILE A 53 7.76 -3.00 -20.07
C ILE A 53 8.70 -4.06 -19.50
N ASN A 54 8.15 -5.00 -18.73
CA ASN A 54 8.91 -6.10 -18.19
C ASN A 54 8.93 -7.27 -19.17
N ASP A 55 10.08 -7.48 -19.81
CA ASP A 55 10.25 -8.56 -20.78
C ASP A 55 10.67 -9.90 -20.14
N PHE A 56 11.10 -9.90 -18.86
CA PHE A 56 11.78 -11.05 -18.26
C PHE A 56 11.03 -11.69 -17.09
N ASN A 57 10.25 -10.91 -16.36
CA ASN A 57 9.62 -11.38 -15.13
C ASN A 57 8.12 -11.50 -15.34
N GLY A 58 7.51 -12.60 -15.08
CA GLY A 58 6.08 -12.80 -15.14
C GLY A 58 5.28 -11.95 -14.12
N LYS A 59 5.69 -10.69 -13.89
CA LYS A 59 5.00 -9.73 -13.04
C LYS A 59 4.16 -8.79 -13.87
N PHE A 60 2.93 -8.61 -13.42
CA PHE A 60 1.97 -7.73 -14.07
C PHE A 60 2.09 -6.31 -13.51
N ASN A 61 2.26 -5.33 -14.39
CA ASN A 61 2.31 -3.91 -14.02
C ASN A 61 0.88 -3.37 -13.91
N PHE A 62 0.47 -3.01 -12.70
CA PHE A 62 -0.82 -2.41 -12.43
C PHE A 62 -0.83 -0.88 -12.60
N ASP A 63 0.31 -0.20 -12.52
CA ASP A 63 0.35 1.25 -12.65
C ASP A 63 0.03 1.72 -14.05
N ASN A 64 0.64 1.07 -15.04
CA ASN A 64 0.26 1.21 -16.43
C ASN A 64 -0.07 -0.16 -17.03
N PRO A 65 -1.32 -0.59 -17.03
CA PRO A 65 -1.68 -1.91 -17.56
C PRO A 65 -1.30 -2.10 -19.03
N ALA A 66 -1.17 -1.02 -19.81
CA ALA A 66 -0.78 -1.09 -21.21
C ALA A 66 0.64 -1.66 -21.43
N THR A 67 1.52 -1.56 -20.41
CA THR A 67 2.90 -2.05 -20.49
C THR A 67 3.02 -3.58 -20.45
N ASN A 68 1.93 -4.29 -20.16
CA ASN A 68 1.91 -5.75 -20.10
C ASN A 68 1.78 -6.44 -21.48
N GLN A 69 2.15 -5.76 -22.55
CA GLN A 69 2.04 -6.29 -23.93
C GLN A 69 2.78 -7.61 -24.12
N ASN A 70 3.93 -7.79 -23.46
CA ASN A 70 4.77 -8.98 -23.57
C ASN A 70 4.49 -10.03 -22.50
N TYR A 71 3.48 -9.79 -21.64
CA TYR A 71 3.09 -10.73 -20.60
C TYR A 71 2.51 -12.02 -21.17
N GLY A 72 3.17 -13.13 -20.91
CA GLY A 72 2.83 -14.41 -21.57
C GLY A 72 2.63 -15.60 -20.63
N LEU A 73 2.83 -15.43 -19.32
CA LEU A 73 2.75 -16.50 -18.32
C LEU A 73 1.67 -16.19 -17.29
N THR A 74 1.01 -17.23 -16.78
CA THR A 74 0.19 -17.10 -15.58
C THR A 74 1.10 -17.01 -14.37
N SER A 75 0.96 -15.98 -13.55
CA SER A 75 1.76 -15.77 -12.36
C SER A 75 0.93 -15.41 -11.14
N LEU A 76 1.39 -15.88 -9.99
CA LEU A 76 0.98 -15.42 -8.67
C LEU A 76 2.21 -14.79 -8.02
N CYS A 77 2.10 -13.52 -7.66
CA CYS A 77 3.15 -12.79 -6.96
C CYS A 77 2.65 -12.44 -5.55
N ILE A 78 3.47 -12.71 -4.54
CA ILE A 78 3.21 -12.35 -3.15
C ILE A 78 4.46 -11.63 -2.65
N GLU A 79 4.30 -10.39 -2.21
CA GLU A 79 5.39 -9.52 -1.80
C GLU A 79 5.16 -9.00 -0.38
N GLY A 80 6.23 -8.90 0.39
CA GLY A 80 6.23 -8.33 1.73
C GLY A 80 7.24 -7.21 1.86
N THR A 81 6.90 -6.21 2.66
CA THR A 81 7.76 -5.06 2.94
C THR A 81 8.08 -4.99 4.41
N ASN A 82 9.35 -4.71 4.71
CA ASN A 82 9.83 -4.36 6.05
C ASN A 82 10.33 -2.92 6.04
N GLU A 83 9.69 -2.06 6.81
CA GLU A 83 10.05 -0.65 6.96
C GLU A 83 10.71 -0.41 8.31
N ASN A 84 11.81 0.33 8.29
CA ASN A 84 12.52 0.80 9.46
C ASN A 84 12.54 2.31 9.47
N ASN A 85 11.75 2.93 10.34
CA ASN A 85 11.64 4.38 10.46
C ASN A 85 12.45 4.87 11.66
N TYR A 86 13.29 5.87 11.42
CA TYR A 86 14.08 6.54 12.43
C TYR A 86 13.54 7.96 12.62
N PHE A 87 13.08 8.26 13.81
CA PHE A 87 12.57 9.58 14.15
C PHE A 87 13.55 10.24 15.12
N SER A 88 14.00 11.43 14.78
CA SER A 88 14.81 12.27 15.65
C SER A 88 14.07 13.58 15.92
N SER A 89 14.17 14.09 17.13
CA SER A 89 13.61 15.38 17.52
C SER A 89 14.72 16.34 17.86
N ASN A 90 14.62 17.57 17.37
CA ASN A 90 15.54 18.67 17.77
C ASN A 90 15.23 19.19 19.18
N TYR A 91 14.13 18.75 19.79
CA TYR A 91 13.73 19.09 21.16
C TYR A 91 13.99 17.90 22.09
N GLY A 92 15.15 17.91 22.74
CA GLY A 92 15.62 16.82 23.61
C GLY A 92 16.06 15.59 22.79
N ASP A 93 17.12 14.92 23.21
CA ASP A 93 17.74 13.76 22.55
C ASP A 93 16.81 12.53 22.40
N MET A 94 15.61 12.72 21.85
CA MET A 94 14.64 11.66 21.65
C MET A 94 14.78 11.08 20.25
N ASN A 95 15.52 9.99 20.17
CA ASN A 95 15.62 9.16 18.97
C ASN A 95 14.73 7.92 19.16
N THR A 96 13.78 7.73 18.25
CA THR A 96 12.91 6.56 18.29
C THR A 96 13.03 5.80 16.98
N LYS A 97 13.24 4.48 17.11
CA LYS A 97 13.23 3.56 15.98
C LYS A 97 11.96 2.73 16.01
N LYS A 98 11.23 2.73 14.91
CA LYS A 98 10.01 1.92 14.74
C LYS A 98 10.14 1.00 13.55
N HIS A 99 9.64 -0.21 13.70
CA HIS A 99 9.64 -1.24 12.67
C HIS A 99 8.21 -1.58 12.30
N SER A 100 7.95 -1.79 11.03
CA SER A 100 6.71 -2.40 10.56
C SER A 100 7.00 -3.40 9.46
N THR A 101 6.33 -4.55 9.51
CA THR A 101 6.41 -5.60 8.50
C THR A 101 5.01 -5.94 8.06
N TYR A 102 4.74 -5.89 6.78
CA TYR A 102 3.42 -6.15 6.24
C TYR A 102 3.47 -6.79 4.85
N LEU A 103 2.34 -7.37 4.45
CA LEU A 103 2.12 -7.87 3.10
C LEU A 103 1.87 -6.68 2.18
N SER A 104 2.81 -6.39 1.27
CA SER A 104 2.74 -5.21 0.41
C SER A 104 1.94 -5.43 -0.86
N ASN A 105 1.95 -6.65 -1.42
CA ASN A 105 1.24 -6.92 -2.65
C ASN A 105 0.90 -8.41 -2.78
N ILE A 106 -0.32 -8.69 -3.26
CA ILE A 106 -0.71 -9.99 -3.81
C ILE A 106 -1.25 -9.72 -5.20
N ALA A 107 -0.64 -10.31 -6.20
CA ALA A 107 -1.03 -10.12 -7.58
C ALA A 107 -1.16 -11.47 -8.29
N PHE A 108 -2.30 -11.66 -8.94
CA PHE A 108 -2.56 -12.81 -9.80
C PHE A 108 -2.85 -12.31 -11.21
N ALA A 109 -2.14 -12.82 -12.20
CA ALA A 109 -2.34 -12.38 -13.56
C ALA A 109 -2.14 -13.53 -14.55
N PHE A 110 -2.85 -13.44 -15.67
CA PHE A 110 -2.80 -14.44 -16.74
C PHE A 110 -3.11 -13.85 -18.11
N PRO A 111 -2.55 -14.40 -19.18
CA PRO A 111 -2.93 -14.07 -20.54
C PRO A 111 -4.23 -14.79 -20.91
N ILE A 112 -5.28 -14.06 -21.27
CA ILE A 112 -6.51 -14.64 -21.81
C ILE A 112 -6.28 -15.05 -23.27
N THR A 113 -5.61 -14.17 -24.01
CA THR A 113 -5.17 -14.41 -25.38
C THR A 113 -3.78 -13.80 -25.60
N LYS A 114 -3.19 -14.02 -26.79
CA LYS A 114 -1.92 -13.36 -27.14
C LYS A 114 -2.00 -11.83 -27.06
N LYS A 115 -3.20 -11.24 -27.26
CA LYS A 115 -3.42 -9.79 -27.23
C LYS A 115 -4.06 -9.28 -25.95
N LEU A 116 -4.81 -10.10 -25.23
CA LEU A 116 -5.56 -9.71 -24.05
C LEU A 116 -4.99 -10.37 -22.81
N LYS A 117 -4.63 -9.57 -21.81
CA LYS A 117 -4.11 -10.02 -20.51
C LYS A 117 -4.96 -9.43 -19.40
N PHE A 118 -5.06 -10.15 -18.31
CA PHE A 118 -5.86 -9.80 -17.15
C PHE A 118 -5.03 -9.95 -15.88
N GLY A 119 -5.23 -9.02 -14.94
CA GLY A 119 -4.59 -9.06 -13.62
C GLY A 119 -5.58 -8.67 -12.53
N LEU A 120 -5.45 -9.33 -11.39
CA LEU A 120 -6.10 -9.00 -10.12
C LEU A 120 -5.02 -8.74 -9.07
N GLY A 121 -5.18 -7.71 -8.27
CA GLY A 121 -4.23 -7.35 -7.22
C GLY A 121 -4.93 -6.93 -5.94
N TYR A 122 -4.24 -7.14 -4.83
CA TYR A 122 -4.57 -6.63 -3.50
C TYR A 122 -3.32 -6.02 -2.89
N GLN A 123 -3.45 -4.81 -2.34
CA GLN A 123 -2.38 -4.15 -1.60
C GLN A 123 -2.94 -3.20 -0.53
N PRO A 124 -2.22 -2.92 0.55
CA PRO A 124 -2.53 -1.81 1.43
C PRO A 124 -2.33 -0.48 0.66
N TYR A 125 -3.24 0.47 0.88
CA TYR A 125 -3.18 1.79 0.25
C TYR A 125 -2.71 2.85 1.23
N SER A 126 -3.28 2.88 2.43
CA SER A 126 -2.84 3.79 3.48
C SER A 126 -3.07 3.19 4.86
N SER A 127 -2.38 3.73 5.85
CA SER A 127 -2.53 3.27 7.23
C SER A 127 -2.34 4.40 8.23
N LYS A 128 -3.10 4.31 9.32
CA LYS A 128 -2.88 5.09 10.53
C LYS A 128 -2.27 4.18 11.59
N GLY A 129 -1.17 4.62 12.19
CA GLY A 129 -0.50 3.90 13.25
C GLY A 129 0.35 4.90 14.05
N TYR A 130 -0.31 5.80 14.79
CA TYR A 130 0.39 6.80 15.58
C TYR A 130 -0.11 6.84 17.02
N THR A 131 0.75 7.29 17.91
CA THR A 131 0.42 7.68 19.28
C THR A 131 1.26 8.90 19.64
N ILE A 132 0.59 10.00 19.93
CA ILE A 132 1.19 11.26 20.31
C ILE A 132 0.67 11.59 21.71
N VAL A 133 1.58 11.87 22.63
CA VAL A 133 1.24 12.27 24.00
C VAL A 133 1.76 13.68 24.24
N HIS A 134 0.87 14.58 24.57
CA HIS A 134 1.20 15.95 24.94
C HIS A 134 0.86 16.19 26.40
N ARG A 135 1.85 16.67 27.16
CA ARG A 135 1.69 16.99 28.56
C ARG A 135 1.60 18.50 28.73
N GLU A 136 0.53 18.97 29.32
CA GLU A 136 0.33 20.36 29.71
C GLU A 136 0.42 20.49 31.24
N GLY A 137 1.15 21.46 31.72
CA GLY A 137 1.29 21.79 33.15
C GLY A 137 2.73 21.93 33.60
N ALA A 138 2.99 22.94 34.39
CA ALA A 138 4.33 23.30 34.89
C ALA A 138 4.76 22.51 36.13
N SER A 139 3.83 21.81 36.80
CA SER A 139 4.11 21.09 38.06
C SER A 139 4.11 19.57 37.83
N THR A 140 4.95 18.87 38.59
CA THR A 140 4.96 17.41 38.63
C THR A 140 3.70 16.84 39.28
N SER A 141 2.96 17.62 40.07
CA SER A 141 1.80 17.17 40.84
C SER A 141 0.45 17.38 40.11
N HIS A 142 0.38 18.43 39.26
CA HIS A 142 -0.84 18.79 38.53
C HIS A 142 -0.54 18.93 37.04
N TYR A 143 -0.90 17.93 36.26
CA TYR A 143 -0.72 17.96 34.82
C TYR A 143 -1.92 17.35 34.10
N LYS A 144 -2.12 17.77 32.87
CA LYS A 144 -3.08 17.22 31.92
C LYS A 144 -2.30 16.48 30.84
N LEU A 145 -2.71 15.26 30.56
CA LEU A 145 -2.20 14.46 29.45
C LEU A 145 -3.24 14.40 28.35
N ASN A 146 -2.88 14.89 27.19
CA ASN A 146 -3.63 14.71 25.97
C ASN A 146 -2.95 13.62 25.14
N LYS A 147 -3.63 12.49 24.95
CA LYS A 147 -3.14 11.37 24.15
C LYS A 147 -3.97 11.29 22.88
N PHE A 148 -3.32 11.42 21.75
CA PHE A 148 -3.90 11.24 20.43
C PHE A 148 -3.36 9.97 19.84
N SER A 149 -4.23 9.06 19.43
CA SER A 149 -3.85 7.82 18.79
C SER A 149 -4.72 7.55 17.58
N GLY A 150 -4.13 6.98 16.55
CA GLY A 150 -4.83 6.59 15.34
C GLY A 150 -4.48 5.18 14.95
N SER A 151 -5.47 4.48 14.44
CA SER A 151 -5.32 3.10 13.97
C SER A 151 -6.18 2.84 12.75
N GLY A 152 -5.83 1.82 12.01
CA GLY A 152 -6.61 1.35 10.87
C GLY A 152 -5.84 1.37 9.56
N THR A 153 -6.43 0.74 8.57
CA THR A 153 -5.84 0.56 7.24
C THR A 153 -6.91 0.70 6.18
N VAL A 154 -6.56 1.36 5.10
CA VAL A 154 -7.31 1.36 3.84
C VAL A 154 -6.60 0.41 2.89
N SER A 155 -7.33 -0.57 2.40
CA SER A 155 -6.86 -1.55 1.44
C SER A 155 -7.38 -1.23 0.04
N LEU A 156 -6.67 -1.71 -0.96
CA LEU A 156 -6.96 -1.56 -2.37
C LEU A 156 -7.08 -2.94 -3.02
N VAL A 157 -8.22 -3.20 -3.65
CA VAL A 157 -8.37 -4.29 -4.63
C VAL A 157 -8.40 -3.69 -6.02
N GLN A 158 -7.62 -4.25 -6.92
CA GLN A 158 -7.48 -3.75 -8.27
C GLN A 158 -7.68 -4.86 -9.31
N GLY A 159 -8.40 -4.51 -10.37
CA GLY A 159 -8.55 -5.35 -11.55
C GLY A 159 -8.04 -4.59 -12.77
N ALA A 160 -7.22 -5.23 -13.60
CA ALA A 160 -6.62 -4.58 -14.73
C ALA A 160 -6.64 -5.44 -15.98
N VAL A 161 -6.82 -4.77 -17.11
CA VAL A 161 -6.84 -5.38 -18.46
C VAL A 161 -5.83 -4.68 -19.34
N SER A 162 -5.05 -5.46 -20.07
CA SER A 162 -4.12 -4.99 -21.09
C SER A 162 -4.52 -5.53 -22.45
N TYR A 163 -4.62 -4.67 -23.44
CA TYR A 163 -4.93 -5.03 -24.81
C TYR A 163 -3.88 -4.53 -25.79
N THR A 164 -3.23 -5.46 -26.47
CA THR A 164 -2.23 -5.20 -27.50
C THR A 164 -2.90 -5.06 -28.85
N ILE A 165 -3.01 -3.83 -29.35
CA ILE A 165 -3.63 -3.53 -30.65
C ILE A 165 -2.72 -4.04 -31.79
N ASN A 166 -1.46 -3.65 -31.72
CA ASN A 166 -0.42 -4.08 -32.65
C ASN A 166 0.92 -4.25 -31.89
N PRO A 167 1.97 -4.83 -32.48
CA PRO A 167 3.23 -5.09 -31.80
C PRO A 167 3.91 -3.86 -31.16
N ASN A 168 3.53 -2.66 -31.61
CA ASN A 168 4.12 -1.42 -31.14
C ASN A 168 3.22 -0.61 -30.21
N PHE A 169 1.90 -0.91 -30.15
CA PHE A 169 0.94 -0.09 -29.42
C PHE A 169 -0.03 -0.94 -28.61
N SER A 170 -0.16 -0.59 -27.34
CA SER A 170 -1.04 -1.25 -26.39
C SER A 170 -1.83 -0.23 -25.56
N LEU A 171 -3.01 -0.62 -25.17
CA LEU A 171 -3.88 0.10 -24.24
C LEU A 171 -4.11 -0.73 -22.99
N GLY A 172 -4.39 -0.05 -21.90
CA GLY A 172 -4.70 -0.66 -20.62
C GLY A 172 -5.79 0.09 -19.88
N PHE A 173 -6.53 -0.66 -19.09
CA PHE A 173 -7.55 -0.13 -18.20
C PHE A 173 -7.44 -0.83 -16.84
N LYS A 174 -7.59 -0.06 -15.77
CA LYS A 174 -7.58 -0.56 -14.40
C LYS A 174 -8.75 0.06 -13.63
N ALA A 175 -9.42 -0.76 -12.86
CA ALA A 175 -10.42 -0.36 -11.87
C ALA A 175 -9.88 -0.68 -10.48
N ASN A 176 -9.96 0.27 -9.58
CA ASN A 176 -9.52 0.17 -8.19
C ASN A 176 -10.71 0.36 -7.26
N TYR A 177 -10.79 -0.48 -6.23
CA TYR A 177 -11.71 -0.34 -5.13
C TYR A 177 -10.95 -0.19 -3.82
N HIS A 178 -11.09 0.98 -3.20
CA HIS A 178 -10.51 1.29 -1.89
C HIS A 178 -11.55 1.02 -0.81
N PHE A 179 -11.14 0.33 0.26
CA PHE A 179 -12.01 0.04 1.39
C PHE A 179 -11.20 -0.05 2.68
N GLY A 180 -11.81 0.39 3.78
CA GLY A 180 -11.18 0.32 5.09
C GLY A 180 -11.85 1.19 6.13
N LYS A 181 -11.28 1.15 7.34
CA LYS A 181 -11.69 1.99 8.46
C LYS A 181 -10.47 2.60 9.10
N LEU A 182 -10.56 3.87 9.41
CA LEU A 182 -9.56 4.63 10.14
C LEU A 182 -10.21 5.19 11.41
N THR A 183 -9.60 4.93 12.54
CA THR A 183 -10.11 5.37 13.84
C THR A 183 -9.09 6.29 14.47
N ASP A 184 -9.55 7.46 14.88
CA ASP A 184 -8.80 8.42 15.68
C ASP A 184 -9.41 8.44 17.08
N LEU A 185 -8.57 8.33 18.09
CA LEU A 185 -8.94 8.34 19.51
C LEU A 185 -8.18 9.47 20.20
N GLU A 186 -8.92 10.34 20.86
CA GLU A 186 -8.40 11.38 21.72
C GLU A 186 -8.77 11.04 23.16
N GLU A 187 -7.77 10.96 24.05
CA GLU A 187 -7.93 10.67 25.46
C GLU A 187 -7.34 11.81 26.28
N ILE A 188 -8.14 12.33 27.21
CA ILE A 188 -7.70 13.38 28.15
C ILE A 188 -7.73 12.81 29.54
N SER A 189 -6.59 12.85 30.24
CA SER A 189 -6.45 12.45 31.63
C SER A 189 -5.79 13.56 32.45
N TYR A 190 -6.24 13.67 33.69
CA TYR A 190 -5.69 14.61 34.67
C TYR A 190 -5.03 13.82 35.78
N SER A 191 -3.91 14.36 36.32
CA SER A 191 -3.19 13.69 37.41
C SER A 191 -4.02 13.44 38.66
N ASP A 192 -5.04 14.28 38.88
CA ASP A 192 -5.90 14.29 40.08
C ASP A 192 -7.25 13.62 39.85
N ALA A 193 -7.53 13.12 38.65
CA ALA A 193 -8.80 12.51 38.29
C ALA A 193 -8.65 11.05 37.89
N VAL A 194 -9.53 10.23 38.43
CA VAL A 194 -9.63 8.80 38.08
C VAL A 194 -10.32 8.60 36.72
N LEU A 195 -11.04 9.63 36.23
CA LEU A 195 -11.80 9.57 34.99
C LEU A 195 -10.96 10.00 33.81
N ILE A 196 -10.97 9.19 32.76
CA ILE A 196 -10.39 9.50 31.45
C ILE A 196 -11.55 9.86 30.52
N ASN A 197 -11.51 11.07 29.97
CA ASN A 197 -12.42 11.48 28.90
C ASN A 197 -11.83 11.02 27.56
N GLY A 198 -12.61 10.27 26.78
CA GLY A 198 -12.20 9.80 25.45
C GLY A 198 -13.21 10.16 24.39
N TYR A 199 -12.71 10.60 23.23
CA TYR A 199 -13.49 10.83 22.03
C TYR A 199 -12.92 9.99 20.90
N SER A 200 -13.78 9.18 20.26
CA SER A 200 -13.38 8.30 19.15
C SER A 200 -14.13 8.68 17.87
N THR A 201 -13.39 8.93 16.81
CA THR A 201 -13.93 9.15 15.47
C THR A 201 -13.51 8.02 14.56
N THR A 202 -14.48 7.36 13.93
CA THR A 202 -14.20 6.29 12.95
C THR A 202 -14.70 6.73 11.58
N ASN A 203 -13.77 6.77 10.64
CA ASN A 203 -14.01 7.08 9.24
C ASN A 203 -14.00 5.78 8.42
N THR A 204 -15.12 5.48 7.77
CA THR A 204 -15.23 4.34 6.86
C THR A 204 -15.02 4.83 5.43
N ILE A 205 -14.04 4.25 4.75
CA ILE A 205 -13.66 4.62 3.38
C ILE A 205 -14.14 3.54 2.42
N LYS A 206 -14.87 3.96 1.39
CA LYS A 206 -15.27 3.14 0.24
C LYS A 206 -15.25 4.03 -0.99
N SER A 207 -14.38 3.72 -1.94
CA SER A 207 -14.21 4.55 -3.14
C SER A 207 -13.78 3.71 -4.33
N PHE A 208 -14.21 4.13 -5.51
CA PHE A 208 -13.75 3.59 -6.79
C PHE A 208 -12.94 4.64 -7.53
N ASN A 209 -11.88 4.23 -8.18
CA ASN A 209 -11.21 5.01 -9.20
C ASN A 209 -10.83 4.13 -10.38
N PHE A 210 -10.55 4.78 -11.51
CA PHE A 210 -10.20 4.13 -12.75
C PHE A 210 -8.92 4.76 -13.28
N THR A 211 -8.10 3.94 -13.95
CA THR A 211 -6.88 4.38 -14.59
C THR A 211 -6.88 3.84 -16.01
N THR A 212 -6.60 4.69 -16.97
CA THR A 212 -6.36 4.30 -18.36
C THR A 212 -4.89 4.47 -18.68
N GLY A 213 -4.34 3.57 -19.47
CA GLY A 213 -2.96 3.61 -19.87
C GLY A 213 -2.78 3.37 -21.36
N ALA A 214 -1.73 3.97 -21.90
CA ALA A 214 -1.30 3.73 -23.27
C ALA A 214 0.23 3.56 -23.30
N VAL A 215 0.69 2.70 -24.19
CA VAL A 215 2.11 2.49 -24.41
C VAL A 215 2.39 2.34 -25.90
N TYR A 216 3.43 3.04 -26.36
CA TYR A 216 3.99 2.89 -27.68
C TYR A 216 5.46 2.50 -27.57
N GLN A 217 5.84 1.37 -28.17
CA GLN A 217 7.22 0.89 -28.22
C GLN A 217 7.66 0.69 -29.66
N LYS A 218 8.78 1.28 -30.03
CA LYS A 218 9.42 1.11 -31.35
C LYS A 218 10.80 0.50 -31.20
N LYS A 219 11.04 -0.57 -31.92
CA LYS A 219 12.38 -1.13 -32.09
C LYS A 219 13.16 -0.28 -33.07
N LEU A 220 14.34 0.13 -32.66
CA LEU A 220 15.32 0.89 -33.45
C LEU A 220 16.41 -0.06 -33.95
N LYS A 221 17.33 0.46 -34.78
CA LYS A 221 18.52 -0.29 -35.19
C LYS A 221 19.37 -0.67 -33.94
N ASN A 222 20.14 -1.75 -34.04
CA ASN A 222 21.00 -2.28 -32.97
C ASN A 222 20.26 -2.71 -31.69
N ASP A 223 19.09 -3.37 -31.83
CA ASP A 223 18.25 -3.89 -30.75
C ASP A 223 17.82 -2.85 -29.68
N ARG A 224 17.99 -1.57 -29.96
CA ARG A 224 17.51 -0.50 -29.09
C ARG A 224 15.99 -0.41 -29.16
N LYS A 225 15.38 -0.14 -28.01
CA LYS A 225 13.93 0.08 -27.91
C LYS A 225 13.67 1.50 -27.43
N LEU A 226 12.74 2.17 -28.04
CA LEU A 226 12.21 3.45 -27.58
C LEU A 226 10.77 3.23 -27.13
N THR A 227 10.49 3.57 -25.87
CA THR A 227 9.17 3.35 -25.28
C THR A 227 8.63 4.66 -24.75
N PHE A 228 7.39 4.97 -25.11
CA PHE A 228 6.61 6.06 -24.56
C PHE A 228 5.40 5.46 -23.83
N GLY A 229 5.17 5.87 -22.61
CA GLY A 229 4.02 5.46 -21.80
C GLY A 229 3.33 6.65 -21.17
N ALA A 230 2.00 6.58 -21.12
CA ALA A 230 1.16 7.56 -20.45
C ALA A 230 0.06 6.87 -19.67
N THR A 231 -0.31 7.44 -18.53
CA THR A 231 -1.43 7.01 -17.68
C THR A 231 -2.26 8.21 -17.26
N TYR A 232 -3.55 7.99 -17.17
CA TYR A 232 -4.52 8.99 -16.70
C TYR A 232 -5.52 8.34 -15.75
#